data_c7a3526245a210c60a4f7f544061e57d
#
_entry.id   c7a3526245a210c60a4f7f544061e57d
#
_cell.length_a   1.000
_cell.length_b   1.000
_cell.length_c   1.000
_cell.angle_alpha   90.00
_cell.angle_beta   90.00
_cell.angle_gamma   90.00
#
_symmetry.space_group_name_H-M   'P 1'
#
loop_
_entity.id
_entity.type
_entity.pdbx_description
1 polymer ?
#
loop_
_entity_poly.entity_id
_entity_poly.type
_entity_poly.pdbx_seq_one_letter_code
_entity_poly.pdbx_strand_id
1 'polypeptide(L)'
;MMSLLRHLFCSSLGKKYLMAGSGAVMFLFVLGHLAGNLQIFLGPEAINRYGHFLQSNVELLWPVRLVLLAIIALHIWSATQLTLENRAARPQAYAQWQPTAATYASRTMMMSGIIVAVFIVYHLLHYTVMVKAINFTGQDFDAKPEFFDAQGRHDVYKMMVTGFQKWPVSIFYLVGVGLLCLHLSHGISAMFQSLGWKKRSYGECLDRGAKWVSLLIFLGYSSIPVAILLRWIP
;
A
#
# COMPACT_ATOMS: atom_id res chain seq x y z
N MET A 1 17.65 13.69 -25.69
CA MET A 1 17.39 12.95 -24.45
C MET A 1 17.20 13.87 -23.22
N MET A 2 18.05 14.87 -22.98
CA MET A 2 17.88 15.87 -21.89
C MET A 2 16.53 16.60 -21.91
N SER A 3 15.94 16.88 -23.08
CA SER A 3 14.64 17.55 -23.18
C SER A 3 13.47 16.69 -22.64
N LEU A 4 13.45 15.39 -22.88
CA LEU A 4 12.38 14.48 -22.42
C LEU A 4 12.39 14.33 -20.89
N LEU A 5 13.56 14.06 -20.30
CA LEU A 5 13.70 13.99 -18.84
C LEU A 5 13.28 15.30 -18.16
N ARG A 6 13.71 16.43 -18.73
CA ARG A 6 13.30 17.76 -18.22
C ARG A 6 11.78 17.94 -18.29
N HIS A 7 11.12 17.51 -19.37
CA HIS A 7 9.65 17.55 -19.46
C HIS A 7 8.98 16.68 -18.41
N LEU A 8 9.47 15.46 -18.17
CA LEU A 8 8.89 14.55 -17.18
C LEU A 8 8.98 15.08 -15.75
N PHE A 9 10.11 15.66 -15.36
CA PHE A 9 10.33 16.11 -13.97
C PHE A 9 9.94 17.56 -13.72
N CYS A 10 9.95 18.43 -14.72
CA CYS A 10 9.71 19.86 -14.55
C CYS A 10 8.29 20.30 -14.95
N SER A 11 7.60 19.57 -15.84
CA SER A 11 6.23 19.93 -16.22
C SER A 11 5.18 19.30 -15.31
N SER A 12 4.07 19.99 -15.06
CA SER A 12 2.94 19.43 -14.29
C SER A 12 2.34 18.18 -14.96
N LEU A 13 2.33 18.12 -16.30
CA LEU A 13 1.86 16.93 -17.03
C LEU A 13 2.82 15.74 -16.85
N GLY A 14 4.12 15.97 -16.95
CA GLY A 14 5.14 14.95 -16.71
C GLY A 14 5.05 14.36 -15.29
N LYS A 15 4.89 15.21 -14.27
CA LYS A 15 4.71 14.78 -12.88
C LYS A 15 3.44 13.96 -12.70
N LYS A 16 2.34 14.27 -13.42
CA LYS A 16 1.12 13.45 -13.42
C LYS A 16 1.36 12.07 -14.04
N TYR A 17 2.15 11.96 -15.10
CA TYR A 17 2.53 10.68 -15.67
C TYR A 17 3.41 9.86 -14.72
N LEU A 18 4.39 10.51 -14.07
CA LEU A 18 5.23 9.84 -13.06
C LEU A 18 4.38 9.33 -11.88
N MET A 19 3.46 10.16 -11.39
CA MET A 19 2.53 9.78 -10.32
C MET A 19 1.61 8.62 -10.74
N ALA A 20 1.07 8.65 -11.96
CA ALA A 20 0.21 7.60 -12.47
C ALA A 20 0.96 6.27 -12.68
N GLY A 21 2.15 6.31 -13.29
CA GLY A 21 2.98 5.13 -13.52
C GLY A 21 3.47 4.50 -12.22
N SER A 22 3.99 5.31 -11.29
CA SER A 22 4.40 4.83 -9.97
C SER A 22 3.21 4.27 -9.17
N GLY A 23 2.05 4.90 -9.25
CA GLY A 23 0.82 4.40 -8.64
C GLY A 23 0.36 3.06 -9.22
N ALA A 24 0.48 2.86 -10.54
CA ALA A 24 0.16 1.60 -11.19
C ALA A 24 1.06 0.45 -10.70
N VAL A 25 2.38 0.68 -10.62
CA VAL A 25 3.33 -0.34 -10.12
C VAL A 25 3.01 -0.70 -8.68
N MET A 26 2.76 0.29 -7.80
CA MET A 26 2.39 0.02 -6.41
C MET A 26 1.04 -0.70 -6.30
N PHE A 27 0.06 -0.37 -7.13
CA PHE A 27 -1.23 -1.07 -7.16
C PHE A 27 -1.06 -2.55 -7.51
N LEU A 28 -0.27 -2.87 -8.54
CA LEU A 28 0.03 -4.26 -8.89
C LEU A 28 0.77 -4.99 -7.76
N PHE A 29 1.71 -4.32 -7.10
CA PHE A 29 2.37 -4.87 -5.91
C PHE A 29 1.37 -5.17 -4.79
N VAL A 30 0.44 -4.25 -4.49
CA VAL A 30 -0.59 -4.46 -3.46
C VAL A 30 -1.44 -5.70 -3.76
N LEU A 31 -1.80 -5.93 -5.03
CA LEU A 31 -2.55 -7.14 -5.43
C LEU A 31 -1.72 -8.41 -5.25
N GLY A 32 -0.47 -8.44 -5.71
CA GLY A 32 0.41 -9.58 -5.53
C GLY A 32 0.74 -9.85 -4.05
N HIS A 33 0.94 -8.79 -3.27
CA HIS A 33 1.19 -8.87 -1.83
C HIS A 33 -0.05 -9.40 -1.08
N LEU A 34 -1.26 -8.99 -1.47
CA LEU A 34 -2.49 -9.56 -0.95
C LEU A 34 -2.58 -11.06 -1.23
N ALA A 35 -2.36 -11.47 -2.49
CA ALA A 35 -2.42 -12.87 -2.90
C ALA A 35 -1.39 -13.73 -2.12
N GLY A 36 -0.19 -13.20 -1.88
CA GLY A 36 0.81 -13.84 -1.04
C GLY A 36 0.37 -14.02 0.42
N ASN A 37 -0.20 -12.96 1.03
CA ASN A 37 -0.62 -13.01 2.43
C ASN A 37 -1.88 -13.87 2.65
N LEU A 38 -2.79 -13.95 1.68
CA LEU A 38 -3.97 -14.82 1.78
C LEU A 38 -3.63 -16.31 1.85
N GLN A 39 -2.39 -16.71 1.54
CA GLN A 39 -1.93 -18.09 1.74
C GLN A 39 -1.94 -18.51 3.21
N ILE A 40 -2.07 -17.59 4.17
CA ILE A 40 -2.24 -17.90 5.59
C ILE A 40 -3.47 -18.81 5.82
N PHE A 41 -4.54 -18.65 5.02
CA PHE A 41 -5.75 -19.47 5.09
C PHE A 41 -5.55 -20.90 4.55
N LEU A 42 -4.46 -21.15 3.81
CA LEU A 42 -4.06 -22.49 3.35
C LEU A 42 -3.19 -23.22 4.39
N GLY A 43 -2.88 -22.56 5.52
CA GLY A 43 -2.12 -23.12 6.62
C GLY A 43 -0.62 -22.77 6.60
N PRO A 44 0.11 -23.17 7.67
CA PRO A 44 1.50 -22.77 7.91
C PRO A 44 2.44 -23.23 6.79
N GLU A 45 2.26 -24.44 6.25
CA GLU A 45 3.13 -24.95 5.17
C GLU A 45 3.08 -24.07 3.92
N ALA A 46 1.89 -23.61 3.51
CA ALA A 46 1.75 -22.80 2.30
C ALA A 46 2.46 -21.45 2.42
N ILE A 47 2.19 -20.70 3.49
CA ILE A 47 2.75 -19.35 3.66
C ILE A 47 4.25 -19.38 4.01
N ASN A 48 4.70 -20.36 4.82
CA ASN A 48 6.12 -20.50 5.16
C ASN A 48 6.96 -20.89 3.94
N ARG A 49 6.47 -21.80 3.10
CA ARG A 49 7.13 -22.15 1.83
C ARG A 49 7.20 -20.95 0.88
N TYR A 50 6.14 -20.19 0.75
CA TYR A 50 6.13 -18.96 -0.04
C TYR A 50 7.10 -17.91 0.49
N GLY A 51 7.10 -17.68 1.82
CA GLY A 51 8.04 -16.77 2.48
C GLY A 51 9.49 -17.20 2.28
N HIS A 52 9.78 -18.51 2.42
CA HIS A 52 11.10 -19.09 2.20
C HIS A 52 11.55 -18.92 0.74
N PHE A 53 10.65 -19.18 -0.22
CA PHE A 53 10.94 -18.97 -1.65
C PHE A 53 11.39 -17.53 -1.92
N LEU A 54 10.69 -16.54 -1.36
CA LEU A 54 11.08 -15.14 -1.52
C LEU A 54 12.41 -14.81 -0.84
N GLN A 55 12.63 -15.30 0.39
CA GLN A 55 13.83 -15.01 1.18
C GLN A 55 15.09 -15.71 0.65
N SER A 56 14.96 -16.92 0.11
CA SER A 56 16.08 -17.68 -0.46
C SER A 56 16.56 -17.12 -1.80
N ASN A 57 15.69 -16.43 -2.56
CA ASN A 57 16.05 -15.79 -3.83
C ASN A 57 16.51 -14.34 -3.62
N VAL A 58 17.64 -14.16 -2.95
CA VAL A 58 18.20 -12.84 -2.57
C VAL A 58 18.42 -11.95 -3.79
N GLU A 59 18.86 -12.53 -4.91
CA GLU A 59 19.09 -11.84 -6.18
C GLU A 59 17.81 -11.27 -6.81
N LEU A 60 16.65 -11.84 -6.51
CA LEU A 60 15.34 -11.31 -6.92
C LEU A 60 14.78 -10.35 -5.86
N LEU A 61 14.89 -10.72 -4.59
CA LEU A 61 14.26 -10.01 -3.48
C LEU A 61 14.79 -8.58 -3.32
N TRP A 62 16.10 -8.39 -3.33
CA TRP A 62 16.70 -7.07 -3.12
C TRP A 62 16.44 -6.08 -4.25
N PRO A 63 16.60 -6.43 -5.54
CA PRO A 63 16.19 -5.54 -6.64
C PRO A 63 14.73 -5.13 -6.55
N VAL A 64 13.81 -6.07 -6.26
CA VAL A 64 12.37 -5.74 -6.11
C VAL A 64 12.16 -4.76 -4.96
N ARG A 65 12.78 -4.98 -3.80
CA ARG A 65 12.70 -4.06 -2.64
C ARG A 65 13.21 -2.66 -2.97
N LEU A 66 14.37 -2.56 -3.62
CA LEU A 66 14.97 -1.27 -4.00
C LEU A 66 14.14 -0.54 -5.06
N VAL A 67 13.63 -1.26 -6.06
CA VAL A 67 12.73 -0.69 -7.08
C VAL A 67 11.44 -0.18 -6.43
N LEU A 68 10.80 -0.95 -5.55
CA LEU A 68 9.60 -0.52 -4.84
C LEU A 68 9.86 0.71 -3.97
N LEU A 69 10.99 0.76 -3.28
CA LEU A 69 11.37 1.92 -2.47
C LEU A 69 11.55 3.18 -3.34
N ALA A 70 12.23 3.05 -4.48
CA ALA A 70 12.40 4.13 -5.44
C ALA A 70 11.05 4.59 -6.03
N ILE A 71 10.16 3.66 -6.35
CA ILE A 71 8.80 3.93 -6.86
C ILE A 71 7.95 4.67 -5.82
N ILE A 72 7.98 4.25 -4.55
CA ILE A 72 7.29 4.94 -3.45
C ILE A 72 7.84 6.37 -3.30
N ALA A 73 9.16 6.54 -3.29
CA ALA A 73 9.79 7.86 -3.19
C ALA A 73 9.40 8.77 -4.36
N LEU A 74 9.39 8.23 -5.58
CA LEU A 74 8.97 8.96 -6.79
C LEU A 74 7.50 9.36 -6.72
N HIS A 75 6.62 8.47 -6.23
CA HIS A 75 5.20 8.74 -6.06
C HIS A 75 4.96 9.87 -5.06
N ILE A 76 5.57 9.80 -3.88
CA ILE A 76 5.47 10.83 -2.83
C ILE A 76 6.02 12.16 -3.33
N TRP A 77 7.17 12.15 -3.99
CA TRP A 77 7.77 13.35 -4.56
C TRP A 77 6.84 14.02 -5.59
N SER A 78 6.33 13.24 -6.56
CA SER A 78 5.46 13.81 -7.61
C SER A 78 4.14 14.32 -7.04
N ALA A 79 3.52 13.63 -6.07
CA ALA A 79 2.30 14.06 -5.39
C ALA A 79 2.52 15.34 -4.59
N THR A 80 3.66 15.46 -3.89
CA THR A 80 4.03 16.65 -3.14
C THR A 80 4.25 17.84 -4.06
N GLN A 81 5.03 17.68 -5.13
CA GLN A 81 5.29 18.74 -6.11
C GLN A 81 3.99 19.24 -6.75
N LEU A 82 3.13 18.36 -7.21
CA LEU A 82 1.84 18.73 -7.78
C LEU A 82 0.93 19.45 -6.78
N THR A 83 0.97 19.06 -5.51
CA THR A 83 0.19 19.72 -4.45
C THR A 83 0.69 21.13 -4.20
N LEU A 84 2.03 21.35 -4.15
CA LEU A 84 2.63 22.66 -3.97
C LEU A 84 2.34 23.58 -5.16
N GLU A 85 2.49 23.08 -6.40
CA GLU A 85 2.16 23.82 -7.61
C GLU A 85 0.69 24.23 -7.66
N ASN A 86 -0.23 23.30 -7.32
CA ASN A 86 -1.66 23.58 -7.27
C ASN A 86 -2.02 24.64 -6.22
N ARG A 87 -1.33 24.66 -5.07
CA ARG A 87 -1.51 25.69 -4.05
C ARG A 87 -0.97 27.04 -4.51
N ALA A 88 0.21 27.07 -5.11
CA ALA A 88 0.83 28.29 -5.63
C ALA A 88 0.02 28.93 -6.76
N ALA A 89 -0.64 28.11 -7.60
CA ALA A 89 -1.52 28.58 -8.68
C ALA A 89 -2.85 29.19 -8.18
N ARG A 90 -3.15 29.12 -6.87
CA ARG A 90 -4.38 29.66 -6.25
C ARG A 90 -4.05 30.55 -5.06
N PRO A 91 -3.62 31.78 -5.28
CA PRO A 91 -3.24 32.69 -4.20
C PRO A 91 -4.46 33.18 -3.37
N GLN A 92 -5.67 33.09 -3.93
CA GLN A 92 -6.90 33.49 -3.24
C GLN A 92 -7.78 32.28 -2.91
N ALA A 93 -8.29 32.21 -1.68
CA ALA A 93 -9.23 31.19 -1.25
C ALA A 93 -10.60 31.38 -1.92
N TYR A 94 -11.39 30.32 -2.04
CA TYR A 94 -12.77 30.43 -2.51
C TYR A 94 -13.60 31.23 -1.52
N ALA A 95 -14.35 32.24 -2.00
CA ALA A 95 -15.30 32.99 -1.20
C ALA A 95 -16.46 32.11 -0.70
N GLN A 96 -16.86 31.12 -1.51
CA GLN A 96 -17.80 30.08 -1.13
C GLN A 96 -17.21 28.69 -1.46
N TRP A 97 -17.11 27.84 -0.44
CA TRP A 97 -16.61 26.48 -0.59
C TRP A 97 -17.76 25.51 -0.92
N GLN A 98 -18.02 25.30 -2.19
CA GLN A 98 -18.96 24.27 -2.65
C GLN A 98 -18.28 23.37 -3.69
N PRO A 99 -17.74 22.20 -3.29
CA PRO A 99 -17.11 21.29 -4.22
C PRO A 99 -18.16 20.60 -5.10
N THR A 100 -18.25 20.97 -6.37
CA THR A 100 -19.23 20.44 -7.34
C THR A 100 -18.82 19.08 -7.93
N ALA A 101 -17.51 18.82 -8.06
CA ALA A 101 -16.97 17.60 -8.71
C ALA A 101 -15.97 16.82 -7.83
N ALA A 102 -15.43 17.42 -6.77
CA ALA A 102 -14.42 16.79 -5.95
C ALA A 102 -15.04 15.84 -4.93
N THR A 103 -14.69 14.55 -5.00
CA THR A 103 -15.11 13.53 -4.02
C THR A 103 -14.40 13.73 -2.67
N TYR A 104 -14.94 13.14 -1.60
CA TYR A 104 -14.26 13.12 -0.29
C TYR A 104 -12.86 12.54 -0.40
N ALA A 105 -12.71 11.39 -1.08
CA ALA A 105 -11.41 10.74 -1.31
C ALA A 105 -10.42 11.67 -2.03
N SER A 106 -10.84 12.41 -3.08
CA SER A 106 -9.95 13.32 -3.79
C SER A 106 -9.48 14.50 -2.93
N ARG A 107 -10.34 15.00 -2.04
CA ARG A 107 -10.02 16.12 -1.14
C ARG A 107 -9.07 15.74 -0.01
N THR A 108 -9.08 14.47 0.38
CA THR A 108 -8.27 13.94 1.48
C THR A 108 -7.03 13.18 0.99
N MET A 109 -6.73 13.21 -0.33
CA MET A 109 -5.64 12.42 -0.93
C MET A 109 -4.27 12.68 -0.29
N MET A 110 -3.92 13.94 -0.03
CA MET A 110 -2.64 14.26 0.59
C MET A 110 -2.58 13.75 2.03
N MET A 111 -3.64 13.95 2.80
CA MET A 111 -3.74 13.48 4.18
C MET A 111 -3.68 11.95 4.24
N SER A 112 -4.52 11.26 3.45
CA SER A 112 -4.51 9.79 3.40
C SER A 112 -3.17 9.25 2.91
N GLY A 113 -2.52 9.91 1.94
CA GLY A 113 -1.19 9.54 1.46
C GLY A 113 -0.11 9.62 2.53
N ILE A 114 -0.11 10.67 3.37
CA ILE A 114 0.82 10.80 4.50
C ILE A 114 0.58 9.69 5.53
N ILE A 115 -0.68 9.41 5.88
CA ILE A 115 -1.00 8.36 6.86
C ILE A 115 -0.62 6.97 6.30
N VAL A 116 -0.88 6.71 5.02
CA VAL A 116 -0.45 5.48 4.35
C VAL A 116 1.07 5.35 4.34
N ALA A 117 1.82 6.44 4.11
CA ALA A 117 3.28 6.40 4.18
C ALA A 117 3.78 6.04 5.59
N VAL A 118 3.19 6.61 6.64
CA VAL A 118 3.50 6.25 8.04
C VAL A 118 3.14 4.79 8.32
N PHE A 119 1.98 4.33 7.82
CA PHE A 119 1.58 2.92 7.94
C PHE A 119 2.57 1.98 7.24
N ILE A 120 3.05 2.33 6.05
CA ILE A 120 4.07 1.53 5.33
C ILE A 120 5.37 1.44 6.15
N VAL A 121 5.84 2.55 6.71
CA VAL A 121 7.03 2.55 7.58
C VAL A 121 6.83 1.62 8.77
N TYR A 122 5.72 1.74 9.49
CA TYR A 122 5.40 0.83 10.60
C TYR A 122 5.34 -0.63 10.14
N HIS A 123 4.66 -0.92 9.02
CA HIS A 123 4.55 -2.26 8.46
C HIS A 123 5.91 -2.88 8.15
N LEU A 124 6.81 -2.10 7.52
CA LEU A 124 8.17 -2.57 7.23
C LEU A 124 8.98 -2.83 8.50
N LEU A 125 8.89 -1.94 9.49
CA LEU A 125 9.56 -2.14 10.78
C LEU A 125 9.01 -3.35 11.53
N HIS A 126 7.70 -3.62 11.41
CA HIS A 126 7.02 -4.69 12.13
C HIS A 126 7.32 -6.08 11.54
N TYR A 127 7.14 -6.28 10.22
CA TYR A 127 7.19 -7.59 9.57
C TYR A 127 8.37 -7.80 8.61
N THR A 128 9.15 -6.76 8.30
CA THR A 128 10.31 -6.89 7.42
C THR A 128 11.62 -6.73 8.19
N VAL A 129 11.73 -5.68 9.02
CA VAL A 129 12.89 -5.43 9.89
C VAL A 129 12.74 -6.17 11.22
N MET A 130 11.49 -6.50 11.60
CA MET A 130 11.12 -7.26 12.81
C MET A 130 11.60 -6.61 14.12
N VAL A 131 11.43 -5.28 14.22
CA VAL A 131 11.82 -4.50 15.39
C VAL A 131 10.98 -4.90 16.60
N LYS A 132 11.58 -5.59 17.58
CA LYS A 132 10.92 -6.09 18.78
C LYS A 132 10.16 -5.01 19.58
N ALA A 133 10.70 -3.79 19.64
CA ALA A 133 10.12 -2.72 20.45
C ALA A 133 8.73 -2.24 19.97
N ILE A 134 8.36 -2.48 18.71
CA ILE A 134 7.11 -1.96 18.12
C ILE A 134 6.06 -3.03 17.84
N ASN A 135 6.37 -4.31 18.05
CA ASN A 135 5.42 -5.39 17.71
C ASN A 135 4.39 -5.68 18.82
N PHE A 136 4.50 -5.00 19.96
CA PHE A 136 3.62 -5.14 21.13
C PHE A 136 3.48 -6.56 21.69
N THR A 137 4.29 -7.51 21.23
CA THR A 137 4.28 -8.89 21.71
C THR A 137 5.37 -9.13 22.75
N GLY A 138 6.42 -8.34 22.74
CA GLY A 138 7.63 -8.53 23.51
C GLY A 138 8.53 -9.67 23.00
N GLN A 139 8.11 -10.36 21.93
CA GLN A 139 8.86 -11.46 21.31
C GLN A 139 9.75 -10.95 20.18
N ASP A 140 10.85 -11.62 19.96
CA ASP A 140 11.74 -11.35 18.85
C ASP A 140 11.36 -12.26 17.67
N PHE A 141 10.78 -11.68 16.63
CA PHE A 141 10.30 -12.43 15.47
C PHE A 141 11.43 -13.06 14.63
N ASP A 142 12.69 -12.66 14.86
CA ASP A 142 13.86 -13.27 14.22
C ASP A 142 14.58 -14.28 15.12
N ALA A 143 14.03 -14.55 16.32
CA ALA A 143 14.66 -15.47 17.29
C ALA A 143 14.58 -16.94 16.86
N LYS A 144 15.74 -17.62 16.84
CA LYS A 144 15.84 -19.08 16.65
C LYS A 144 15.86 -19.78 18.00
N PRO A 145 15.24 -20.97 18.10
CA PRO A 145 14.39 -21.66 17.12
C PRO A 145 12.92 -21.19 17.15
N GLU A 146 12.54 -20.24 17.96
CA GLU A 146 11.16 -19.92 18.33
C GLU A 146 10.29 -19.54 17.12
N PHE A 147 10.82 -18.75 16.18
CA PHE A 147 10.13 -18.33 14.95
C PHE A 147 10.70 -19.01 13.70
N PHE A 148 11.11 -20.27 13.86
CA PHE A 148 11.53 -21.13 12.76
C PHE A 148 10.75 -22.44 12.79
N ASP A 149 10.32 -22.91 11.63
CA ASP A 149 9.60 -24.16 11.51
C ASP A 149 10.54 -25.40 11.60
N ALA A 150 9.97 -26.61 11.58
CA ALA A 150 10.72 -27.85 11.65
C ALA A 150 11.72 -28.07 10.50
N GLN A 151 11.53 -27.34 9.38
CA GLN A 151 12.43 -27.35 8.22
C GLN A 151 13.52 -26.25 8.30
N GLY A 152 13.55 -25.48 9.39
CA GLY A 152 14.49 -24.37 9.58
C GLY A 152 14.17 -23.13 8.75
N ARG A 153 12.96 -23.03 8.20
CA ARG A 153 12.49 -21.85 7.49
C ARG A 153 11.90 -20.86 8.51
N HIS A 154 11.98 -19.56 8.22
CA HIS A 154 11.32 -18.56 9.04
C HIS A 154 9.81 -18.81 9.08
N ASP A 155 9.23 -18.90 10.29
CA ASP A 155 7.82 -19.22 10.51
C ASP A 155 6.95 -17.95 10.38
N VAL A 156 6.69 -17.57 9.13
CA VAL A 156 5.86 -16.41 8.77
C VAL A 156 4.43 -16.56 9.32
N TYR A 157 3.90 -17.80 9.32
CA TYR A 157 2.57 -18.08 9.88
C TYR A 157 2.52 -17.70 11.36
N LYS A 158 3.42 -18.25 12.16
CA LYS A 158 3.50 -17.99 13.61
C LYS A 158 3.73 -16.49 13.89
N MET A 159 4.62 -15.86 13.13
CA MET A 159 4.89 -14.42 13.24
C MET A 159 3.61 -13.59 13.02
N MET A 160 2.84 -13.88 11.97
CA MET A 160 1.61 -13.16 11.67
C MET A 160 0.52 -13.42 12.72
N VAL A 161 0.33 -14.67 13.13
CA VAL A 161 -0.65 -15.01 14.18
C VAL A 161 -0.30 -14.32 15.49
N THR A 162 0.96 -14.41 15.94
CA THR A 162 1.42 -13.77 17.17
C THR A 162 1.25 -12.25 17.15
N GLY A 163 1.60 -11.61 16.03
CA GLY A 163 1.46 -10.17 15.86
C GLY A 163 0.00 -9.71 15.87
N PHE A 164 -0.87 -10.36 15.11
CA PHE A 164 -2.27 -9.98 14.99
C PHE A 164 -3.16 -10.44 16.14
N GLN A 165 -2.73 -11.36 16.99
CA GLN A 165 -3.40 -11.65 18.26
C GLN A 165 -3.41 -10.44 19.21
N LYS A 166 -2.51 -9.47 19.01
CA LYS A 166 -2.53 -8.21 19.75
C LYS A 166 -3.55 -7.27 19.11
N TRP A 167 -4.69 -7.09 19.78
CA TRP A 167 -5.79 -6.25 19.27
C TRP A 167 -5.39 -4.81 18.86
N PRO A 168 -4.44 -4.11 19.55
CA PRO A 168 -4.03 -2.77 19.09
C PRO A 168 -3.33 -2.82 17.74
N VAL A 169 -2.50 -3.84 17.50
CA VAL A 169 -1.83 -4.07 16.21
C VAL A 169 -2.88 -4.31 15.12
N SER A 170 -3.82 -5.23 15.36
CA SER A 170 -4.88 -5.55 14.39
C SER A 170 -5.73 -4.34 14.05
N ILE A 171 -6.15 -3.53 15.04
CA ILE A 171 -6.91 -2.30 14.79
C ILE A 171 -6.07 -1.31 13.98
N PHE A 172 -4.79 -1.12 14.31
CA PHE A 172 -3.92 -0.24 13.55
C PHE A 172 -3.81 -0.66 12.08
N TYR A 173 -3.68 -1.97 11.82
CA TYR A 173 -3.66 -2.50 10.45
C TYR A 173 -5.00 -2.34 9.74
N LEU A 174 -6.12 -2.58 10.39
CA LEU A 174 -7.46 -2.37 9.82
C LEU A 174 -7.67 -0.90 9.40
N VAL A 175 -7.26 0.04 10.25
CA VAL A 175 -7.33 1.48 9.95
C VAL A 175 -6.38 1.83 8.80
N GLY A 176 -5.13 1.38 8.86
CA GLY A 176 -4.12 1.64 7.82
C GLY A 176 -4.54 1.11 6.44
N VAL A 177 -5.05 -0.12 6.39
CA VAL A 177 -5.57 -0.73 5.16
C VAL A 177 -6.84 -0.02 4.68
N GLY A 178 -7.73 0.40 5.59
CA GLY A 178 -8.92 1.18 5.25
C GLY A 178 -8.55 2.51 4.56
N LEU A 179 -7.55 3.22 5.09
CA LEU A 179 -7.05 4.46 4.49
C LEU A 179 -6.31 4.21 3.17
N LEU A 180 -5.56 3.11 3.04
CA LEU A 180 -4.97 2.68 1.78
C LEU A 180 -6.06 2.44 0.73
N CYS A 181 -7.15 1.75 1.08
CA CYS A 181 -8.24 1.45 0.15
C CYS A 181 -9.04 2.71 -0.22
N LEU A 182 -9.21 3.65 0.70
CA LEU A 182 -9.76 4.97 0.39
C LEU A 182 -8.85 5.73 -0.60
N HIS A 183 -7.53 5.70 -0.40
CA HIS A 183 -6.54 6.27 -1.30
C HIS A 183 -6.59 5.62 -2.68
N LEU A 184 -6.64 4.29 -2.76
CA LEU A 184 -6.76 3.53 -4.01
C LEU A 184 -8.08 3.81 -4.74
N SER A 185 -9.21 3.96 -4.04
CA SER A 185 -10.52 4.18 -4.64
C SER A 185 -10.57 5.43 -5.53
N HIS A 186 -9.80 6.46 -5.17
CA HIS A 186 -9.60 7.63 -6.02
C HIS A 186 -8.39 7.47 -6.95
N GLY A 187 -7.28 6.95 -6.44
CA GLY A 187 -6.00 6.84 -7.16
C GLY A 187 -6.10 6.04 -8.45
N ILE A 188 -6.81 4.91 -8.44
CA ILE A 188 -7.04 4.09 -9.64
C ILE A 188 -7.75 4.89 -10.73
N SER A 189 -8.86 5.57 -10.40
CA SER A 189 -9.58 6.39 -11.37
C SER A 189 -8.75 7.57 -11.86
N ALA A 190 -8.04 8.26 -10.97
CA ALA A 190 -7.17 9.40 -11.28
C ALA A 190 -5.98 8.99 -12.18
N MET A 191 -5.45 7.79 -12.00
CA MET A 191 -4.43 7.20 -12.86
C MET A 191 -4.89 7.13 -14.32
N PHE A 192 -6.07 6.54 -14.58
CA PHE A 192 -6.65 6.46 -15.92
C PHE A 192 -6.93 7.84 -16.51
N GLN A 193 -7.36 8.79 -15.68
CA GLN A 193 -7.56 10.17 -16.10
C GLN A 193 -6.24 10.84 -16.49
N SER A 194 -5.18 10.66 -15.71
CA SER A 194 -3.85 11.24 -15.98
C SER A 194 -3.22 10.68 -17.25
N LEU A 195 -3.49 9.40 -17.58
CA LEU A 195 -3.04 8.75 -18.80
C LEU A 195 -3.92 9.08 -20.04
N GLY A 196 -4.99 9.87 -19.86
CA GLY A 196 -5.92 10.20 -20.96
C GLY A 196 -6.88 9.05 -21.34
N TRP A 197 -6.93 7.99 -20.55
CA TRP A 197 -7.74 6.80 -20.84
C TRP A 197 -9.15 6.86 -20.26
N LYS A 198 -9.46 7.85 -19.39
CA LYS A 198 -10.79 8.03 -18.83
C LYS A 198 -11.65 8.90 -19.77
N LYS A 199 -12.52 8.28 -20.59
CA LYS A 199 -13.46 8.97 -21.46
C LYS A 199 -14.80 9.20 -20.76
N ARG A 200 -15.55 10.22 -21.20
CA ARG A 200 -16.89 10.57 -20.65
C ARG A 200 -17.88 9.41 -20.73
N SER A 201 -17.83 8.60 -21.77
CA SER A 201 -18.77 7.49 -22.01
C SER A 201 -18.70 6.35 -20.99
N TYR A 202 -17.54 6.13 -20.36
CA TYR A 202 -17.35 5.04 -19.37
C TYR A 202 -16.66 5.50 -18.07
N GLY A 203 -16.47 6.80 -17.88
CA GLY A 203 -15.80 7.35 -16.72
C GLY A 203 -16.47 6.97 -15.39
N GLU A 204 -17.81 6.98 -15.35
CA GLU A 204 -18.55 6.55 -14.16
C GLU A 204 -18.42 5.05 -13.86
N CYS A 205 -18.36 4.22 -14.90
CA CYS A 205 -18.13 2.79 -14.74
C CYS A 205 -16.75 2.53 -14.14
N LEU A 206 -15.73 3.27 -14.61
CA LEU A 206 -14.37 3.20 -14.11
C LEU A 206 -14.27 3.67 -12.64
N ASP A 207 -14.99 4.75 -12.27
CA ASP A 207 -15.06 5.22 -10.88
C ASP A 207 -15.71 4.18 -9.96
N ARG A 208 -16.78 3.54 -10.41
CA ARG A 208 -17.44 2.45 -9.67
C ARG A 208 -16.53 1.23 -9.56
N GLY A 209 -15.87 0.84 -10.66
CA GLY A 209 -14.91 -0.26 -10.66
C GLY A 209 -13.75 -0.03 -9.69
N ALA A 210 -13.18 1.17 -9.67
CA ALA A 210 -12.11 1.53 -8.73
C ALA A 210 -12.54 1.37 -7.26
N LYS A 211 -13.78 1.78 -6.93
CA LYS A 211 -14.33 1.59 -5.57
C LYS A 211 -14.53 0.12 -5.22
N TRP A 212 -15.06 -0.69 -6.13
CA TRP A 212 -15.27 -2.12 -5.90
C TRP A 212 -13.95 -2.88 -5.74
N VAL A 213 -12.96 -2.60 -6.58
CA VAL A 213 -11.61 -3.19 -6.45
C VAL A 213 -10.99 -2.82 -5.11
N SER A 214 -11.09 -1.54 -4.71
CA SER A 214 -10.57 -1.09 -3.42
C SER A 214 -11.29 -1.77 -2.24
N LEU A 215 -12.61 -1.97 -2.34
CA LEU A 215 -13.37 -2.69 -1.32
C LEU A 215 -12.95 -4.15 -1.22
N LEU A 216 -12.75 -4.85 -2.34
CA LEU A 216 -12.29 -6.23 -2.36
C LEU A 216 -10.88 -6.37 -1.74
N ILE A 217 -9.98 -5.42 -2.02
CA ILE A 217 -8.66 -5.36 -1.40
C ILE A 217 -8.79 -5.15 0.11
N PHE A 218 -9.66 -4.23 0.55
CA PHE A 218 -9.93 -4.01 1.97
C PHE A 218 -10.42 -5.28 2.66
N LEU A 219 -11.41 -5.95 2.10
CA LEU A 219 -11.95 -7.20 2.66
C LEU A 219 -10.89 -8.30 2.71
N GLY A 220 -10.09 -8.43 1.64
CA GLY A 220 -9.01 -9.41 1.58
C GLY A 220 -7.96 -9.21 2.68
N TYR A 221 -7.40 -8.01 2.80
CA TYR A 221 -6.41 -7.75 3.86
C TYR A 221 -7.00 -7.79 5.26
N SER A 222 -8.22 -7.27 5.44
CA SER A 222 -8.88 -7.23 6.75
C SER A 222 -9.28 -8.60 7.24
N SER A 223 -9.53 -9.56 6.33
CA SER A 223 -9.89 -10.93 6.70
C SER A 223 -8.81 -11.61 7.56
N ILE A 224 -7.53 -11.27 7.35
CA ILE A 224 -6.41 -11.88 8.07
C ILE A 224 -6.41 -11.53 9.57
N PRO A 225 -6.28 -10.25 9.98
CA PRO A 225 -6.30 -9.91 11.40
C PRO A 225 -7.64 -10.24 12.06
N VAL A 226 -8.76 -10.13 11.34
CA VAL A 226 -10.08 -10.48 11.88
C VAL A 226 -10.18 -11.99 12.16
N ALA A 227 -9.75 -12.85 11.23
CA ALA A 227 -9.77 -14.30 11.44
C ALA A 227 -8.85 -14.74 12.60
N ILE A 228 -7.70 -14.07 12.77
CA ILE A 228 -6.78 -14.35 13.88
C ILE A 228 -7.39 -13.88 15.22
N LEU A 229 -7.98 -12.67 15.29
CA LEU A 229 -8.63 -12.18 16.51
C LEU A 229 -9.83 -13.05 16.92
N LEU A 230 -10.59 -13.55 15.95
CA LEU A 230 -11.73 -14.45 16.17
C LEU A 230 -11.29 -15.90 16.42
N ARG A 231 -9.98 -16.19 16.40
CA ARG A 231 -9.40 -17.53 16.57
C ARG A 231 -9.89 -18.55 15.54
N TRP A 232 -10.27 -18.11 14.34
CA TRP A 232 -10.55 -18.99 13.20
C TRP A 232 -9.27 -19.55 12.58
N ILE A 233 -8.18 -18.82 12.78
CA ILE A 233 -6.80 -19.25 12.50
C ILE A 233 -6.15 -19.48 13.86
N PRO A 234 -5.77 -20.71 14.21
CA PRO A 234 -5.23 -21.08 15.52
C PRO A 234 -3.79 -20.58 15.73
#